data_206f6ec9f7e57d9c441323394e6c4b70
#
_entry.id   206f6ec9f7e57d9c441323394e6c4b70
#
_cell.length_a   1.000
_cell.length_b   1.000
_cell.length_c   1.000
_cell.angle_alpha   90.00
_cell.angle_beta   90.00
_cell.angle_gamma   90.00
#
_symmetry.space_group_name_H-M   'P 1'
#
loop_
_entity.id
_entity.type
_entity.pdbx_description
1 polymer ?
#
loop_
_entity_poly.entity_id
_entity_poly.type
_entity_poly.pdbx_seq_one_letter_code
_entity_poly.pdbx_strand_id
1 'polypeptide(L)'
;MRRCEARRETVLVESAGGLLVPLARNVLSADFAAGRGWPLILVTCGRLGAINHTLLSLEAAAARGLPLAGVVYNDFPETAAPLADDAKDAIMERLAAAGRPRAFAEIPAFNPAGPFPDVDFTEIFQ
;
A
#
# COMPACT_ATOMS: atom_id res chain seq x y z
N MET A 1 -17.70 -4.10 11.47
CA MET A 1 -16.87 -4.80 10.49
C MET A 1 -17.48 -6.11 10.02
N ARG A 2 -17.70 -7.14 10.81
CA ARG A 2 -18.41 -8.39 10.39
C ARG A 2 -19.72 -8.16 9.62
N ARG A 3 -20.41 -7.04 9.86
CA ARG A 3 -21.66 -6.68 9.19
C ARG A 3 -21.47 -6.16 7.75
N CYS A 4 -20.26 -5.67 7.41
CA CYS A 4 -19.90 -5.28 6.05
C CYS A 4 -19.47 -6.50 5.23
N GLU A 5 -18.68 -7.38 5.81
CA GLU A 5 -18.18 -8.61 5.18
C GLU A 5 -19.33 -9.54 4.73
N ALA A 6 -20.43 -9.60 5.52
CA ALA A 6 -21.59 -10.43 5.19
C ALA A 6 -22.43 -9.95 3.98
N ARG A 7 -22.15 -8.76 3.43
CA ARG A 7 -23.00 -8.13 2.40
C ARG A 7 -22.26 -7.71 1.14
N ARG A 8 -20.91 -7.90 1.09
CA ARG A 8 -20.06 -7.45 0.00
C ARG A 8 -19.09 -8.54 -0.39
N GLU A 9 -18.78 -8.63 -1.67
CA GLU A 9 -17.77 -9.54 -2.20
C GLU A 9 -16.36 -9.08 -1.80
N THR A 10 -16.14 -7.78 -1.71
CA THR A 10 -14.87 -7.17 -1.32
C THR A 10 -15.09 -6.02 -0.35
N VAL A 11 -14.26 -5.96 0.67
CA VAL A 11 -14.23 -4.86 1.67
C VAL A 11 -12.81 -4.32 1.76
N LEU A 12 -12.66 -3.03 1.48
CA LEU A 12 -11.43 -2.30 1.74
C LEU A 12 -11.49 -1.66 3.12
N VAL A 13 -10.43 -1.83 3.89
CA VAL A 13 -10.30 -1.28 5.24
C VAL A 13 -9.09 -0.36 5.28
N GLU A 14 -9.33 0.93 5.46
CA GLU A 14 -8.28 1.91 5.66
C GLU A 14 -8.09 2.17 7.16
N SER A 15 -6.83 2.20 7.61
CA SER A 15 -6.50 2.61 8.97
C SER A 15 -6.19 4.11 9.03
N ALA A 16 -6.47 4.74 10.15
CA ALA A 16 -6.03 6.12 10.39
C ALA A 16 -4.53 6.15 10.69
N GLY A 17 -3.73 6.62 9.76
CA GLY A 17 -2.28 6.69 9.87
C GLY A 17 -1.57 5.44 9.34
N GLY A 18 -0.34 5.20 9.78
CA GLY A 18 0.52 4.13 9.28
C GLY A 18 0.32 2.78 9.97
N LEU A 19 1.06 1.76 9.51
CA LEU A 19 0.98 0.38 10.00
C LEU A 19 1.28 0.23 11.51
N LEU A 20 2.14 1.08 12.05
CA LEU A 20 2.55 0.99 13.46
C LEU A 20 1.80 1.97 14.36
N VAL A 21 0.68 2.54 13.88
CA VAL A 21 -0.18 3.38 14.72
C VAL A 21 -0.96 2.52 15.69
N PRO A 22 -0.98 2.87 17.00
CA PRO A 22 -1.79 2.17 17.98
C PRO A 22 -3.29 2.37 17.71
N LEU A 23 -4.02 1.28 17.52
CA LEU A 23 -5.49 1.26 17.49
C LEU A 23 -6.09 1.14 18.89
N ALA A 24 -5.36 0.50 19.77
CA ALA A 24 -5.70 0.33 21.17
C ALA A 24 -4.42 0.13 21.99
N ARG A 25 -4.55 0.04 23.32
CA ARG A 25 -3.41 -0.28 24.18
C ARG A 25 -2.82 -1.62 23.77
N ASN A 26 -1.54 -1.61 23.37
CA ASN A 26 -0.77 -2.79 22.93
C ASN A 26 -1.28 -3.47 21.63
N VAL A 27 -2.04 -2.76 20.79
CA VAL A 27 -2.49 -3.26 19.48
C VAL A 27 -2.20 -2.25 18.41
N LEU A 28 -1.29 -2.55 17.50
CA LEU A 28 -0.99 -1.72 16.33
C LEU A 28 -1.92 -2.08 15.16
N SER A 29 -2.05 -1.16 14.19
CA SER A 29 -2.82 -1.41 12.95
C SER A 29 -2.36 -2.68 12.24
N ALA A 30 -1.05 -2.88 12.14
CA ALA A 30 -0.47 -4.08 11.51
C ALA A 30 -0.80 -5.36 12.28
N ASP A 31 -0.74 -5.34 13.63
CA ASP A 31 -1.06 -6.52 14.46
C ASP A 31 -2.54 -6.90 14.31
N PHE A 32 -3.40 -5.87 14.21
CA PHE A 32 -4.83 -6.08 14.01
C PHE A 32 -5.15 -6.71 12.65
N ALA A 33 -4.49 -6.28 11.59
CA ALA A 33 -4.65 -6.84 10.25
C ALA A 33 -4.05 -8.25 10.15
N ALA A 34 -2.83 -8.46 10.67
CA ALA A 34 -2.15 -9.75 10.68
C ALA A 34 -2.96 -10.82 11.44
N GLY A 35 -3.51 -10.49 12.60
CA GLY A 35 -4.35 -11.38 13.38
C GLY A 35 -5.65 -11.81 12.67
N ARG A 36 -5.98 -11.19 11.53
CA ARG A 36 -7.13 -11.53 10.67
C ARG A 36 -6.73 -12.16 9.35
N GLY A 37 -5.43 -12.24 9.06
CA GLY A 37 -4.94 -12.69 7.77
C GLY A 37 -5.33 -11.78 6.60
N TRP A 38 -5.60 -10.49 6.87
CA TRP A 38 -5.99 -9.58 5.81
C TRP A 38 -4.77 -9.16 4.98
N PRO A 39 -4.87 -9.25 3.65
CA PRO A 39 -3.78 -8.79 2.79
C PRO A 39 -3.65 -7.27 2.84
N LEU A 40 -2.41 -6.81 2.83
CA LEU A 40 -2.04 -5.39 2.82
C LEU A 40 -1.93 -4.87 1.40
N ILE A 41 -2.61 -3.78 1.10
CA ILE A 41 -2.27 -2.90 -0.02
C ILE A 41 -1.57 -1.68 0.58
N LEU A 42 -0.30 -1.48 0.26
CA LEU A 42 0.48 -0.34 0.74
C LEU A 42 0.41 0.79 -0.29
N VAL A 43 -0.13 1.93 0.11
CA VAL A 43 -0.15 3.13 -0.74
C VAL A 43 1.04 4.01 -0.38
N THR A 44 1.80 4.44 -1.37
CA THR A 44 2.98 5.30 -1.23
C THR A 44 2.97 6.43 -2.27
N CYS A 45 3.97 7.30 -2.23
CA CYS A 45 4.10 8.45 -3.14
C CYS A 45 5.58 8.78 -3.38
N GLY A 46 5.87 9.79 -4.21
CA GLY A 46 7.23 10.22 -4.53
C GLY A 46 7.84 11.28 -3.61
N ARG A 47 7.22 11.62 -2.49
CA ARG A 47 7.74 12.66 -1.59
C ARG A 47 9.09 12.26 -0.99
N LEU A 48 9.92 13.26 -0.68
CA LEU A 48 11.17 13.03 0.04
C LEU A 48 10.93 12.22 1.33
N GLY A 49 11.70 11.13 1.48
CA GLY A 49 11.56 10.18 2.59
C GLY A 49 10.54 9.05 2.35
N ALA A 50 9.74 9.09 1.28
CA ALA A 50 8.74 8.07 1.01
C ALA A 50 9.34 6.69 0.74
N ILE A 51 10.50 6.60 0.10
CA ILE A 51 11.23 5.33 -0.10
C ILE A 51 11.48 4.68 1.27
N ASN A 52 12.09 5.42 2.19
CA ASN A 52 12.38 4.92 3.53
C ASN A 52 11.10 4.48 4.26
N HIS A 53 10.04 5.29 4.22
CA HIS A 53 8.75 4.94 4.87
C HIS A 53 8.12 3.70 4.25
N THR A 54 8.20 3.54 2.94
CA THR A 54 7.69 2.39 2.22
C THR A 54 8.44 1.12 2.62
N LEU A 55 9.76 1.16 2.57
CA LEU A 55 10.61 0.02 2.92
C LEU A 55 10.44 -0.39 4.40
N LEU A 56 10.40 0.57 5.31
CA LEU A 56 10.10 0.31 6.73
C LEU A 56 8.71 -0.32 6.92
N SER A 57 7.72 0.13 6.16
CA SER A 57 6.37 -0.44 6.22
C SER A 57 6.33 -1.88 5.70
N LEU A 58 7.06 -2.17 4.61
CA LEU A 58 7.18 -3.53 4.07
C LEU A 58 7.90 -4.46 5.05
N GLU A 59 8.96 -3.98 5.70
CA GLU A 59 9.66 -4.76 6.74
C GLU A 59 8.76 -5.02 7.96
N ALA A 60 8.04 -4.00 8.41
CA ALA A 60 7.11 -4.13 9.52
C ALA A 60 5.98 -5.11 9.24
N ALA A 61 5.49 -5.15 7.99
CA ALA A 61 4.49 -6.11 7.53
C ALA A 61 5.08 -7.54 7.48
N ALA A 62 6.27 -7.70 6.88
CA ALA A 62 6.94 -8.98 6.77
C ALA A 62 7.26 -9.59 8.15
N ALA A 63 7.74 -8.78 9.09
CA ALA A 63 8.04 -9.21 10.45
C ALA A 63 6.81 -9.74 11.22
N ARG A 64 5.60 -9.40 10.76
CA ARG A 64 4.31 -9.85 11.34
C ARG A 64 3.62 -10.94 10.54
N GLY A 65 4.25 -11.40 9.46
CA GLY A 65 3.62 -12.33 8.53
C GLY A 65 2.36 -11.76 7.87
N LEU A 66 2.24 -10.43 7.77
CA LEU A 66 1.12 -9.77 7.12
C LEU A 66 1.23 -9.97 5.60
N PRO A 67 0.28 -10.63 4.95
CA PRO A 67 0.35 -10.87 3.52
C PRO A 67 0.33 -9.55 2.75
N LEU A 68 1.25 -9.37 1.81
CA LEU A 68 1.27 -8.21 0.93
C LEU A 68 0.50 -8.51 -0.34
N ALA A 69 -0.62 -7.83 -0.58
CA ALA A 69 -1.34 -7.89 -1.85
C ALA A 69 -0.57 -7.10 -2.92
N GLY A 70 -0.12 -5.89 -2.60
CA GLY A 70 0.67 -5.10 -3.52
C GLY A 70 0.98 -3.70 -2.99
N VAL A 71 1.67 -2.93 -3.84
CA VAL A 71 2.00 -1.52 -3.58
C VAL A 71 1.34 -0.66 -4.66
N VAL A 72 0.68 0.40 -4.23
CA VAL A 72 0.13 1.44 -5.10
C VAL A 72 0.97 2.69 -4.95
N TYR A 73 1.61 3.11 -6.03
CA TYR A 73 2.31 4.39 -6.09
C TYR A 73 1.31 5.47 -6.53
N ASN A 74 1.10 6.48 -5.69
CA ASN A 74 0.24 7.60 -5.98
C ASN A 74 1.07 8.85 -6.27
N ASP A 75 1.10 9.28 -7.53
CA ASP A 75 1.87 10.44 -7.96
C ASP A 75 1.11 11.77 -7.74
N PHE A 76 0.28 11.83 -6.72
CA PHE A 76 -0.39 13.07 -6.34
C PHE A 76 0.03 13.55 -4.93
N PRO A 77 0.45 14.82 -4.79
CA PRO A 77 0.78 15.76 -5.86
C PRO A 77 1.96 15.29 -6.69
N GLU A 78 1.99 15.68 -7.97
CA GLU A 78 3.04 15.29 -8.92
C GLU A 78 4.45 15.48 -8.33
N THR A 79 5.25 14.45 -8.48
CA THR A 79 6.63 14.42 -7.99
C THR A 79 7.60 14.63 -9.15
N ALA A 80 8.70 15.36 -8.92
CA ALA A 80 9.73 15.54 -9.93
C ALA A 80 10.26 14.17 -10.43
N ALA A 81 10.30 13.98 -11.74
CA ALA A 81 10.57 12.70 -12.39
C ALA A 81 11.76 11.91 -11.81
N PRO A 82 12.96 12.49 -11.59
CA PRO A 82 14.07 11.71 -11.03
C PRO A 82 13.75 11.09 -9.67
N LEU A 83 13.06 11.83 -8.79
CA LEU A 83 12.70 11.34 -7.47
C LEU A 83 11.57 10.28 -7.52
N ALA A 84 10.63 10.45 -8.44
CA ALA A 84 9.56 9.51 -8.68
C ALA A 84 10.10 8.18 -9.22
N ASP A 85 11.02 8.23 -10.17
CA ASP A 85 11.62 7.06 -10.79
C ASP A 85 12.45 6.28 -9.78
N ASP A 86 13.33 6.94 -9.01
CA ASP A 86 14.10 6.32 -7.93
C ASP A 86 13.19 5.62 -6.91
N ALA A 87 12.05 6.23 -6.57
CA ALA A 87 11.11 5.65 -5.63
C ALA A 87 10.44 4.39 -6.21
N LYS A 88 10.00 4.44 -7.46
CA LYS A 88 9.38 3.30 -8.16
C LYS A 88 10.36 2.14 -8.30
N ASP A 89 11.58 2.42 -8.73
CA ASP A 89 12.62 1.41 -8.91
C ASP A 89 12.94 0.68 -7.59
N ALA A 90 13.14 1.42 -6.50
CA ALA A 90 13.40 0.84 -5.18
C ALA A 90 12.23 -0.04 -4.70
N ILE A 91 10.99 0.36 -4.95
CA ILE A 91 9.79 -0.42 -4.59
C ILE A 91 9.70 -1.69 -5.44
N MET A 92 9.89 -1.58 -6.75
CA MET A 92 9.80 -2.72 -7.67
C MET A 92 10.90 -3.75 -7.38
N GLU A 93 12.13 -3.30 -7.09
CA GLU A 93 13.21 -4.19 -6.67
C GLU A 93 12.85 -4.95 -5.39
N ARG A 94 12.28 -4.26 -4.41
CA ARG A 94 11.82 -4.90 -3.16
C ARG A 94 10.70 -5.90 -3.36
N LEU A 95 9.73 -5.58 -4.23
CA LEU A 95 8.66 -6.51 -4.60
C LEU A 95 9.18 -7.75 -5.33
N ALA A 96 10.15 -7.57 -6.24
CA ALA A 96 10.80 -8.68 -6.93
C ALA A 96 11.53 -9.60 -5.94
N ALA A 97 12.28 -9.03 -5.01
CA ALA A 97 12.96 -9.77 -3.94
C ALA A 97 11.98 -10.54 -3.02
N ALA A 98 10.76 -10.03 -2.86
CA ALA A 98 9.69 -10.69 -2.13
C ALA A 98 8.89 -11.73 -2.96
N GLY A 99 9.30 -12.00 -4.21
CA GLY A 99 8.63 -12.94 -5.12
C GLY A 99 7.31 -12.40 -5.71
N ARG A 100 7.08 -11.08 -5.68
CA ARG A 100 5.86 -10.42 -6.17
C ARG A 100 6.16 -9.28 -7.16
N PRO A 101 6.89 -9.53 -8.26
CA PRO A 101 7.38 -8.46 -9.15
C PRO A 101 6.25 -7.68 -9.86
N ARG A 102 5.04 -8.23 -9.92
CA ARG A 102 3.88 -7.60 -10.60
C ARG A 102 2.89 -6.94 -9.64
N ALA A 103 3.05 -7.09 -8.35
CA ALA A 103 2.12 -6.53 -7.35
C ALA A 103 2.33 -5.01 -7.16
N PHE A 104 2.33 -4.26 -8.27
CA PHE A 104 2.55 -2.82 -8.32
C PHE A 104 1.55 -2.17 -9.27
N ALA A 105 0.95 -1.06 -8.83
CA ALA A 105 0.13 -0.20 -9.67
C ALA A 105 0.52 1.26 -9.44
N GLU A 106 0.42 2.07 -10.49
CA GLU A 106 0.68 3.51 -10.43
C GLU A 106 -0.60 4.28 -10.69
N ILE A 107 -0.93 5.21 -9.79
CA ILE A 107 -1.93 6.24 -10.01
C ILE A 107 -1.19 7.49 -10.49
N PRO A 108 -1.29 7.86 -11.78
CA PRO A 108 -0.59 9.02 -12.31
C PRO A 108 -1.11 10.31 -11.69
N ALA A 109 -0.33 11.38 -11.78
CA ALA A 109 -0.80 12.71 -11.40
C ALA A 109 -2.07 13.07 -12.16
N PHE A 110 -3.08 13.57 -11.46
CA PHE A 110 -4.37 13.92 -12.04
C PHE A 110 -4.98 15.15 -11.34
N ASN A 111 -5.92 15.79 -12.03
CA ASN A 111 -6.71 16.87 -11.42
C ASN A 111 -7.82 16.26 -10.54
N PRO A 112 -7.82 16.49 -9.20
CA PRO A 112 -8.84 15.95 -8.31
C PRO A 112 -10.27 16.40 -8.61
N ALA A 113 -10.45 17.51 -9.34
CA ALA A 113 -11.77 17.97 -9.78
C ALA A 113 -12.22 17.31 -11.11
N GLY A 114 -11.34 16.50 -11.74
CA GLY A 114 -11.61 15.75 -12.96
C GLY A 114 -11.95 14.30 -12.70
N PRO A 115 -12.13 13.50 -13.76
CA PRO A 115 -12.32 12.07 -13.63
C PRO A 115 -11.06 11.40 -13.07
N PHE A 116 -11.25 10.33 -12.28
CA PHE A 116 -10.15 9.50 -11.83
C PHE A 116 -9.50 8.81 -13.05
N PRO A 117 -8.16 8.71 -13.10
CA PRO A 117 -7.46 8.04 -14.19
C PRO A 117 -7.83 6.55 -14.26
N ASP A 118 -7.80 5.99 -15.46
CA ASP A 118 -7.95 4.55 -15.65
C ASP A 118 -6.65 3.85 -15.20
N VAL A 119 -6.75 3.04 -14.17
CA VAL A 119 -5.60 2.34 -13.56
C VAL A 119 -5.93 0.86 -13.43
N ASP A 120 -5.05 0.01 -13.93
CA ASP A 120 -5.17 -1.43 -13.78
C ASP A 120 -4.66 -1.90 -12.41
N PHE A 121 -5.56 -2.39 -11.59
CA PHE A 121 -5.26 -2.97 -10.27
C PHE A 121 -5.33 -4.51 -10.26
N THR A 122 -5.48 -5.15 -11.40
CA THR A 122 -5.72 -6.60 -11.49
C THR A 122 -4.68 -7.43 -10.73
N GLU A 123 -3.40 -7.08 -10.86
CA GLU A 123 -2.29 -7.80 -10.21
C GLU A 123 -2.25 -7.64 -8.67
N ILE A 124 -2.99 -6.65 -8.13
CA ILE A 124 -3.09 -6.41 -6.68
C ILE A 124 -4.19 -7.27 -6.05
N PHE A 125 -5.25 -7.58 -6.81
CA PHE A 125 -6.42 -8.30 -6.33
C PHE A 125 -6.46 -9.78 -6.72
N GLN A 126 -5.32 -10.36 -7.12
CA GLN A 126 -5.17 -11.79 -7.43
C GLN A 126 -4.85 -12.66 -6.22
#